data_c51067f344ffc78349bc04a81cbc9c11
#
_entry.id   c51067f344ffc78349bc04a81cbc9c11
#
_cell.length_a   1.000
_cell.length_b   1.000
_cell.length_c   1.000
_cell.angle_alpha   90.00
_cell.angle_beta   90.00
_cell.angle_gamma   90.00
#
_symmetry.space_group_name_H-M   'P 1'
#
loop_
_entity.id
_entity.type
_entity.pdbx_description
1 polymer ?
#
loop_
_entity_poly.entity_id
_entity_poly.type
_entity_poly.pdbx_seq_one_letter_code
_entity_poly.pdbx_strand_id
1 'polypeptide(L)'
;KIQLHDHERGGPDAYKRLAENCNRAAAQAKKVGIQLAYHNHAFEFEPVEGTTGYQVLMDEFSTEMQFEVDVFWVEVAGVDPVKLIKKLKGRVSQLHLKDLKKGMDLPEFGSVPKDAFQELGEGIIPMEPIIQAAEKAGVAHCHVEQDQSPDPIASINQSIKHLATL
;
A
#
# COMPACT_ATOMS: atom_id res chain seq x y z
N LYS A 1 2.20 14.82 -2.67
CA LYS A 1 1.22 13.83 -2.18
C LYS A 1 -0.16 14.38 -2.50
N ILE A 2 -0.92 13.71 -3.36
CA ILE A 2 -2.34 14.01 -3.57
C ILE A 2 -3.07 13.29 -2.44
N GLN A 3 -3.67 14.04 -1.54
CA GLN A 3 -4.46 13.50 -0.45
C GLN A 3 -5.93 13.59 -0.84
N LEU A 4 -6.62 12.44 -0.88
CA LEU A 4 -8.06 12.42 -1.07
C LEU A 4 -8.76 13.01 0.14
N HIS A 5 -9.60 14.02 -0.08
CA HIS A 5 -10.48 14.55 0.94
C HIS A 5 -11.68 13.61 1.16
N ASP A 6 -12.32 13.67 2.33
CA ASP A 6 -13.42 12.75 2.67
C ASP A 6 -14.58 12.79 1.66
N HIS A 7 -14.86 13.93 1.04
CA HIS A 7 -15.88 14.05 0.00
C HIS A 7 -15.49 13.42 -1.35
N GLU A 8 -14.20 13.10 -1.55
CA GLU A 8 -13.67 12.41 -2.74
C GLU A 8 -13.65 10.88 -2.56
N ARG A 9 -13.93 10.39 -1.34
CA ARG A 9 -14.01 8.97 -0.99
C ARG A 9 -15.43 8.41 -1.15
N GLY A 10 -16.34 9.17 -1.75
CA GLY A 10 -17.77 8.88 -1.84
C GLY A 10 -18.13 7.85 -2.92
N GLY A 11 -18.07 6.56 -2.61
CA GLY A 11 -18.59 5.49 -3.43
C GLY A 11 -17.81 5.19 -4.73
N PRO A 12 -18.24 4.18 -5.51
CA PRO A 12 -17.51 3.70 -6.70
C PRO A 12 -17.27 4.77 -7.76
N ASP A 13 -18.25 5.68 -7.97
CA ASP A 13 -18.13 6.72 -9.00
C ASP A 13 -17.05 7.78 -8.67
N ALA A 14 -16.78 8.03 -7.38
CA ALA A 14 -15.68 8.90 -6.99
C ALA A 14 -14.32 8.26 -7.33
N TYR A 15 -14.17 6.97 -7.07
CA TYR A 15 -12.96 6.22 -7.42
C TYR A 15 -12.77 6.06 -8.94
N LYS A 16 -13.84 5.95 -9.74
CA LYS A 16 -13.74 6.00 -11.21
C LYS A 16 -13.21 7.34 -11.70
N ARG A 17 -13.76 8.46 -11.18
CA ARG A 17 -13.25 9.80 -11.52
C ARG A 17 -11.79 9.99 -11.12
N LEU A 18 -11.40 9.47 -9.95
CA LEU A 18 -10.00 9.45 -9.52
C LEU A 18 -9.13 8.68 -10.52
N ALA A 19 -9.56 7.47 -10.89
CA ALA A 19 -8.83 6.63 -11.84
C ALA A 19 -8.65 7.31 -13.20
N GLU A 20 -9.68 7.97 -13.73
CA GLU A 20 -9.58 8.76 -14.97
C GLU A 20 -8.52 9.87 -14.86
N ASN A 21 -8.49 10.59 -13.74
CA ASN A 21 -7.50 11.64 -13.49
C ASN A 21 -6.09 11.07 -13.40
N CYS A 22 -5.92 9.98 -12.66
CA CYS A 22 -4.65 9.29 -12.51
C CYS A 22 -4.14 8.75 -13.87
N ASN A 23 -5.00 8.14 -14.67
CA ASN A 23 -4.67 7.63 -15.99
C ASN A 23 -4.18 8.75 -16.93
N ARG A 24 -4.87 9.91 -16.92
CA ARG A 24 -4.42 11.08 -17.71
C ARG A 24 -3.04 11.59 -17.26
N ALA A 25 -2.82 11.66 -15.94
CA ALA A 25 -1.54 12.06 -15.37
C ALA A 25 -0.43 11.05 -15.73
N ALA A 26 -0.71 9.74 -15.61
CA ALA A 26 0.24 8.68 -15.92
C ALA A 26 0.65 8.71 -17.41
N ALA A 27 -0.31 8.90 -18.31
CA ALA A 27 -0.03 9.03 -19.74
C ALA A 27 0.86 10.25 -20.08
N GLN A 28 0.76 11.35 -19.32
CA GLN A 28 1.67 12.51 -19.50
C GLN A 28 3.05 12.23 -18.88
N ALA A 29 3.09 11.67 -17.67
CA ALA A 29 4.33 11.36 -16.97
C ALA A 29 5.19 10.37 -17.78
N LYS A 30 4.57 9.36 -18.40
CA LYS A 30 5.25 8.39 -19.24
C LYS A 30 5.97 9.01 -20.43
N LYS A 31 5.45 10.11 -21.02
CA LYS A 31 6.11 10.81 -22.13
C LYS A 31 7.48 11.39 -21.79
N VAL A 32 7.72 11.61 -20.50
CA VAL A 32 8.98 12.13 -19.95
C VAL A 32 9.74 11.08 -19.12
N GLY A 33 9.38 9.81 -19.25
CA GLY A 33 10.07 8.69 -18.61
C GLY A 33 9.76 8.51 -17.11
N ILE A 34 8.67 9.11 -16.61
CA ILE A 34 8.26 8.99 -15.21
C ILE A 34 7.13 7.96 -15.09
N GLN A 35 7.31 6.96 -14.22
CA GLN A 35 6.26 6.02 -13.83
C GLN A 35 5.49 6.58 -12.64
N LEU A 36 4.15 6.68 -12.77
CA LEU A 36 3.29 6.98 -11.64
C LEU A 36 2.79 5.70 -10.97
N ALA A 37 2.70 5.76 -9.63
CA ALA A 37 2.10 4.72 -8.83
C ALA A 37 1.08 5.31 -7.84
N TYR A 38 0.07 4.50 -7.50
CA TYR A 38 -0.93 4.82 -6.49
C TYR A 38 -0.55 4.12 -5.18
N HIS A 39 -0.42 4.89 -4.11
CA HIS A 39 -0.17 4.41 -2.76
C HIS A 39 -1.51 4.28 -2.00
N ASN A 40 -1.76 3.11 -1.43
CA ASN A 40 -2.96 2.85 -0.64
C ASN A 40 -2.80 3.17 0.84
N HIS A 41 -3.95 3.46 1.46
CA HIS A 41 -4.19 3.32 2.90
C HIS A 41 -5.22 2.20 3.13
N ALA A 42 -5.81 2.15 4.34
CA ALA A 42 -6.83 1.16 4.65
C ALA A 42 -8.21 1.54 4.09
N PHE A 43 -8.53 2.83 4.01
CA PHE A 43 -9.86 3.31 3.63
C PHE A 43 -10.30 2.92 2.20
N GLU A 44 -9.36 2.67 1.28
CA GLU A 44 -9.70 2.20 -0.06
C GLU A 44 -10.26 0.78 -0.07
N PHE A 45 -10.03 0.03 0.99
CA PHE A 45 -10.54 -1.34 1.16
C PHE A 45 -11.88 -1.40 1.90
N GLU A 46 -12.39 -0.27 2.40
CA GLU A 46 -13.69 -0.21 3.04
C GLU A 46 -14.80 -0.62 2.06
N PRO A 47 -15.68 -1.57 2.46
CA PRO A 47 -16.79 -1.99 1.60
C PRO A 47 -17.77 -0.85 1.37
N VAL A 48 -18.09 -0.58 0.11
CA VAL A 48 -19.06 0.42 -0.31
C VAL A 48 -19.81 -0.05 -1.54
N GLU A 49 -21.16 -0.07 -1.47
CA GLU A 49 -22.04 -0.44 -2.60
C GLU A 49 -21.66 -1.77 -3.29
N GLY A 50 -21.25 -2.77 -2.49
CA GLY A 50 -20.92 -4.12 -2.99
C GLY A 50 -19.51 -4.27 -3.59
N THR A 51 -18.67 -3.26 -3.52
CA THR A 51 -17.27 -3.26 -3.95
C THR A 51 -16.40 -2.56 -2.93
N THR A 52 -15.15 -2.25 -3.29
CA THR A 52 -14.23 -1.37 -2.54
C THR A 52 -13.61 -0.35 -3.48
N GLY A 53 -13.19 0.79 -2.94
CA GLY A 53 -12.47 1.79 -3.74
C GLY A 53 -11.22 1.20 -4.40
N TYR A 54 -10.47 0.36 -3.67
CA TYR A 54 -9.27 -0.30 -4.22
C TYR A 54 -9.62 -1.25 -5.38
N GLN A 55 -10.74 -1.98 -5.30
CA GLN A 55 -11.19 -2.84 -6.41
C GLN A 55 -11.51 -1.99 -7.65
N VAL A 56 -12.22 -0.87 -7.48
CA VAL A 56 -12.50 0.06 -8.59
C VAL A 56 -11.20 0.57 -9.23
N LEU A 57 -10.21 0.97 -8.42
CA LEU A 57 -8.91 1.40 -8.94
C LEU A 57 -8.17 0.28 -9.69
N MET A 58 -8.26 -0.97 -9.21
CA MET A 58 -7.67 -2.11 -9.91
C MET A 58 -8.31 -2.33 -11.30
N ASP A 59 -9.60 -2.11 -11.41
CA ASP A 59 -10.38 -2.34 -12.64
C ASP A 59 -10.22 -1.18 -13.63
N GLU A 60 -10.13 0.05 -13.15
CA GLU A 60 -10.17 1.28 -13.98
C GLU A 60 -8.77 1.84 -14.34
N PHE A 61 -7.72 1.51 -13.59
CA PHE A 61 -6.38 1.99 -13.92
C PHE A 61 -5.86 1.40 -15.23
N SER A 62 -5.38 2.28 -16.09
CA SER A 62 -4.64 1.91 -17.31
C SER A 62 -3.32 1.20 -16.96
N THR A 63 -2.71 0.56 -17.94
CA THR A 63 -1.41 -0.12 -17.79
C THR A 63 -0.25 0.83 -17.47
N GLU A 64 -0.44 2.14 -17.66
CA GLU A 64 0.55 3.19 -17.32
C GLU A 64 0.50 3.56 -15.83
N MET A 65 -0.62 3.26 -15.13
CA MET A 65 -0.68 3.39 -13.67
C MET A 65 -0.21 2.11 -13.00
N GLN A 66 0.71 2.24 -12.06
CA GLN A 66 1.19 1.16 -11.21
C GLN A 66 0.67 1.33 -9.79
N PHE A 67 0.86 0.29 -8.97
CA PHE A 67 0.55 0.33 -7.55
C PHE A 67 1.84 0.38 -6.74
N GLU A 68 1.85 1.25 -5.75
CA GLU A 68 2.77 1.25 -4.62
C GLU A 68 2.00 0.66 -3.44
N VAL A 69 2.19 -0.64 -3.19
CA VAL A 69 1.42 -1.34 -2.17
C VAL A 69 2.06 -1.12 -0.80
N ASP A 70 1.33 -0.49 0.09
CA ASP A 70 1.69 -0.38 1.51
C ASP A 70 1.10 -1.57 2.27
N VAL A 71 1.97 -2.48 2.69
CA VAL A 71 1.57 -3.75 3.31
C VAL A 71 0.94 -3.55 4.70
N PHE A 72 1.32 -2.49 5.42
CA PHE A 72 0.75 -2.15 6.72
C PHE A 72 -0.73 -1.80 6.59
N TRP A 73 -1.05 -0.90 5.66
CA TRP A 73 -2.43 -0.47 5.46
C TRP A 73 -3.30 -1.56 4.84
N VAL A 74 -2.72 -2.46 4.05
CA VAL A 74 -3.41 -3.66 3.55
C VAL A 74 -3.78 -4.58 4.71
N GLU A 75 -2.85 -4.85 5.64
CA GLU A 75 -3.10 -5.66 6.84
C GLU A 75 -4.11 -4.99 7.77
N VAL A 76 -4.00 -3.68 8.01
CA VAL A 76 -4.95 -2.89 8.80
C VAL A 76 -6.38 -3.00 8.26
N ALA A 77 -6.53 -3.04 6.94
CA ALA A 77 -7.82 -3.28 6.27
C ALA A 77 -8.30 -4.74 6.34
N GLY A 78 -7.58 -5.64 7.01
CA GLY A 78 -7.93 -7.07 7.09
C GLY A 78 -7.74 -7.83 5.78
N VAL A 79 -6.94 -7.31 4.85
CA VAL A 79 -6.62 -7.92 3.56
C VAL A 79 -5.25 -8.58 3.63
N ASP A 80 -5.11 -9.74 3.02
CA ASP A 80 -3.83 -10.47 2.94
C ASP A 80 -2.89 -9.82 1.90
N PRO A 81 -1.75 -9.22 2.33
CA PRO A 81 -0.84 -8.54 1.41
C PRO A 81 -0.24 -9.46 0.36
N VAL A 82 0.04 -10.73 0.70
CA VAL A 82 0.62 -11.72 -0.22
C VAL A 82 -0.37 -12.03 -1.34
N LYS A 83 -1.66 -12.19 -1.01
CA LYS A 83 -2.71 -12.43 -2.02
C LYS A 83 -2.89 -11.21 -2.92
N LEU A 84 -2.87 -10.01 -2.33
CA LEU A 84 -3.00 -8.76 -3.09
C LEU A 84 -1.85 -8.59 -4.09
N ILE A 85 -0.60 -8.76 -3.65
CA ILE A 85 0.59 -8.67 -4.51
C ILE A 85 0.50 -9.68 -5.67
N LYS A 86 0.09 -10.93 -5.38
CA LYS A 86 -0.11 -11.94 -6.42
C LYS A 86 -1.19 -11.55 -7.43
N LYS A 87 -2.30 -10.98 -6.95
CA LYS A 87 -3.41 -10.50 -7.81
C LYS A 87 -2.96 -9.35 -8.72
N LEU A 88 -2.07 -8.49 -8.22
CA LEU A 88 -1.53 -7.33 -8.93
C LEU A 88 -0.24 -7.63 -9.73
N LYS A 89 0.11 -8.89 -9.93
CA LYS A 89 1.35 -9.26 -10.64
C LYS A 89 1.55 -8.48 -11.94
N GLY A 90 2.73 -7.85 -12.08
CA GLY A 90 3.08 -6.99 -13.22
C GLY A 90 2.51 -5.57 -13.15
N ARG A 91 1.78 -5.23 -12.07
CA ARG A 91 1.20 -3.90 -11.86
C ARG A 91 1.67 -3.24 -10.55
N VAL A 92 2.58 -3.86 -9.81
CA VAL A 92 3.19 -3.31 -8.60
C VAL A 92 4.60 -2.85 -8.93
N SER A 93 4.87 -1.56 -8.81
CA SER A 93 6.20 -0.99 -9.03
C SER A 93 7.07 -1.04 -7.77
N GLN A 94 6.45 -0.87 -6.61
CA GLN A 94 7.17 -0.80 -5.33
C GLN A 94 6.25 -1.14 -4.15
N LEU A 95 6.88 -1.48 -3.01
CA LEU A 95 6.19 -1.71 -1.74
C LEU A 95 6.67 -0.73 -0.68
N HIS A 96 5.75 -0.31 0.20
CA HIS A 96 6.10 0.17 1.53
C HIS A 96 6.04 -0.99 2.51
N LEU A 97 7.14 -1.21 3.21
CA LEU A 97 7.27 -2.22 4.27
C LEU A 97 7.19 -1.51 5.62
N LYS A 98 6.11 -1.76 6.33
CA LYS A 98 5.85 -1.33 7.70
C LYS A 98 5.30 -2.51 8.47
N ASP A 99 5.55 -2.57 9.76
CA ASP A 99 5.01 -3.64 10.59
C ASP A 99 3.93 -3.13 11.54
N LEU A 100 3.00 -4.02 11.91
CA LEU A 100 1.80 -3.71 12.68
C LEU A 100 1.87 -4.37 14.05
N LYS A 101 1.60 -3.58 15.09
CA LYS A 101 1.50 -4.04 16.48
C LYS A 101 0.49 -5.17 16.63
N LYS A 102 0.85 -6.18 17.42
CA LYS A 102 -0.04 -7.27 17.78
C LYS A 102 -1.23 -6.81 18.62
N GLY A 103 -2.39 -7.42 18.37
CA GLY A 103 -3.60 -7.23 19.19
C GLY A 103 -4.43 -6.00 18.79
N MET A 104 -4.24 -5.49 17.60
CA MET A 104 -5.13 -4.51 16.99
C MET A 104 -6.46 -5.17 16.58
N ASP A 105 -7.57 -4.46 16.81
CA ASP A 105 -8.87 -4.86 16.29
C ASP A 105 -8.93 -4.52 14.79
N LEU A 106 -9.05 -5.53 13.95
CA LEU A 106 -9.06 -5.40 12.48
C LEU A 106 -10.34 -6.00 11.89
N PRO A 107 -10.86 -5.49 10.76
CA PRO A 107 -10.31 -4.38 9.98
C PRO A 107 -10.56 -3.00 10.59
N GLU A 108 -9.65 -2.05 10.32
CA GLU A 108 -9.82 -0.63 10.62
C GLU A 108 -9.62 0.18 9.34
N PHE A 109 -10.56 1.06 9.00
CA PHE A 109 -10.52 1.83 7.75
C PHE A 109 -10.23 3.33 7.97
N GLY A 110 -10.17 3.75 9.22
CA GLY A 110 -9.87 5.12 9.60
C GLY A 110 -8.41 5.33 10.02
N SER A 111 -8.22 5.90 11.19
CA SER A 111 -6.91 6.16 11.77
C SER A 111 -6.52 5.07 12.77
N VAL A 112 -5.25 4.73 12.81
CA VAL A 112 -4.68 3.83 13.82
C VAL A 112 -3.95 4.63 14.91
N PRO A 113 -3.83 4.09 16.14
CA PRO A 113 -3.00 4.68 17.19
C PRO A 113 -1.55 4.84 16.75
N LYS A 114 -0.84 5.84 17.27
CA LYS A 114 0.57 6.09 16.94
C LYS A 114 1.49 4.91 17.25
N ASP A 115 1.17 4.14 18.27
CA ASP A 115 1.91 2.96 18.69
C ASP A 115 1.56 1.68 17.90
N ALA A 116 0.67 1.79 16.90
CA ALA A 116 0.38 0.71 15.98
C ALA A 116 1.55 0.40 15.03
N PHE A 117 2.37 1.41 14.73
CA PHE A 117 3.53 1.27 13.84
C PHE A 117 4.69 0.61 14.60
N GLN A 118 5.24 -0.46 14.03
CA GLN A 118 6.36 -1.21 14.61
C GLN A 118 7.49 -1.31 13.58
N GLU A 119 8.70 -1.52 14.09
CA GLU A 119 9.86 -1.89 13.28
C GLU A 119 9.64 -3.29 12.67
N LEU A 120 10.18 -3.51 11.48
CA LEU A 120 10.03 -4.79 10.78
C LEU A 120 10.56 -5.94 11.66
N GLY A 121 9.72 -6.97 11.82
CA GLY A 121 9.99 -8.14 12.67
C GLY A 121 9.53 -8.03 14.12
N GLU A 122 9.07 -6.86 14.56
CA GLU A 122 8.52 -6.66 15.92
C GLU A 122 6.98 -6.76 15.94
N GLY A 123 6.34 -6.73 14.78
CA GLY A 123 4.90 -6.78 14.64
C GLY A 123 4.38 -8.15 14.19
N ILE A 124 3.27 -8.13 13.44
CA ILE A 124 2.55 -9.33 13.01
C ILE A 124 2.65 -9.59 11.50
N ILE A 125 3.14 -8.63 10.71
CA ILE A 125 3.14 -8.74 9.25
C ILE A 125 4.29 -9.65 8.81
N PRO A 126 4.01 -10.77 8.11
CA PRO A 126 5.03 -11.73 7.73
C PRO A 126 5.86 -11.23 6.55
N MET A 127 7.00 -10.57 6.81
CA MET A 127 7.82 -9.93 5.78
C MET A 127 8.39 -10.91 4.75
N GLU A 128 8.87 -12.07 5.18
CA GLU A 128 9.47 -13.05 4.26
C GLU A 128 8.54 -13.49 3.13
N PRO A 129 7.31 -13.99 3.37
CA PRO A 129 6.40 -14.35 2.28
C PRO A 129 5.95 -13.15 1.42
N ILE A 130 5.93 -11.94 1.98
CA ILE A 130 5.65 -10.71 1.22
C ILE A 130 6.78 -10.42 0.24
N ILE A 131 8.04 -10.46 0.69
CA ILE A 131 9.22 -10.24 -0.16
C ILE A 131 9.29 -11.30 -1.25
N GLN A 132 9.06 -12.57 -0.93
CA GLN A 132 9.01 -13.64 -1.92
C GLN A 132 7.88 -13.46 -2.96
N ALA A 133 6.73 -12.94 -2.54
CA ALA A 133 5.63 -12.63 -3.46
C ALA A 133 5.98 -11.42 -4.34
N ALA A 134 6.63 -10.40 -3.78
CA ALA A 134 7.09 -9.22 -4.51
C ALA A 134 8.11 -9.59 -5.59
N GLU A 135 9.11 -10.40 -5.27
CA GLU A 135 10.10 -10.90 -6.22
C GLU A 135 9.43 -11.64 -7.40
N LYS A 136 8.52 -12.59 -7.09
CA LYS A 136 7.76 -13.33 -8.10
C LYS A 136 6.82 -12.47 -8.94
N ALA A 137 6.38 -11.33 -8.39
CA ALA A 137 5.55 -10.35 -9.09
C ALA A 137 6.37 -9.35 -9.92
N GLY A 138 7.71 -9.34 -9.79
CA GLY A 138 8.60 -8.44 -10.50
C GLY A 138 8.67 -7.03 -9.89
N VAL A 139 8.41 -6.90 -8.59
CA VAL A 139 8.53 -5.63 -7.86
C VAL A 139 9.99 -5.20 -7.80
N ALA A 140 10.26 -3.97 -8.21
CA ALA A 140 11.64 -3.47 -8.34
C ALA A 140 12.22 -2.93 -7.03
N HIS A 141 11.37 -2.36 -6.17
CA HIS A 141 11.81 -1.64 -4.98
C HIS A 141 10.90 -1.93 -3.78
N CYS A 142 11.52 -2.07 -2.60
CA CYS A 142 10.85 -2.09 -1.32
C CYS A 142 11.42 -0.98 -0.44
N HIS A 143 10.55 -0.17 0.15
CA HIS A 143 10.93 0.94 1.01
C HIS A 143 10.52 0.64 2.44
N VAL A 144 11.49 0.67 3.36
CA VAL A 144 11.19 0.60 4.80
C VAL A 144 10.68 1.96 5.24
N GLU A 145 9.52 1.96 5.88
CA GLU A 145 8.91 3.18 6.41
C GLU A 145 8.48 2.99 7.86
N GLN A 146 8.67 4.04 8.69
CA GLN A 146 8.21 4.10 10.08
C GLN A 146 7.68 5.53 10.34
N ASP A 147 6.34 5.65 10.48
CA ASP A 147 5.68 6.96 10.54
C ASP A 147 5.73 7.61 11.93
N GLN A 148 5.96 6.85 12.98
CA GLN A 148 5.78 7.29 14.37
C GLN A 148 6.93 6.87 15.30
N SER A 149 8.18 7.00 14.83
CA SER A 149 9.33 6.64 15.66
C SER A 149 9.83 7.81 16.51
N PRO A 150 10.17 7.58 17.80
CA PRO A 150 10.89 8.54 18.61
C PRO A 150 12.37 8.68 18.20
N ASP A 151 12.96 7.67 17.55
CA ASP A 151 14.30 7.66 16.98
C ASP A 151 14.28 7.01 15.59
N PRO A 152 14.01 7.80 14.53
CA PRO A 152 13.85 7.26 13.18
C PRO A 152 15.08 6.53 12.65
N ILE A 153 16.29 6.96 13.02
CA ILE A 153 17.53 6.30 12.57
C ILE A 153 17.70 4.94 13.22
N ALA A 154 17.43 4.82 14.52
CA ALA A 154 17.46 3.54 15.21
C ALA A 154 16.40 2.58 14.64
N SER A 155 15.17 3.06 14.42
CA SER A 155 14.05 2.28 13.85
C SER A 155 14.39 1.71 12.47
N ILE A 156 14.90 2.56 11.55
CA ILE A 156 15.27 2.11 10.20
C ILE A 156 16.42 1.10 10.27
N ASN A 157 17.43 1.33 11.10
CA ASN A 157 18.54 0.40 11.28
C ASN A 157 18.07 -0.96 11.81
N GLN A 158 17.11 -0.99 12.75
CA GLN A 158 16.52 -2.21 13.26
C GLN A 158 15.78 -2.97 12.16
N SER A 159 14.92 -2.29 11.42
CA SER A 159 14.14 -2.86 10.32
C SER A 159 15.04 -3.43 9.20
N ILE A 160 16.11 -2.71 8.82
CA ILE A 160 17.08 -3.19 7.81
C ILE A 160 17.84 -4.41 8.32
N LYS A 161 18.21 -4.46 9.60
CA LYS A 161 18.85 -5.64 10.17
C LYS A 161 17.93 -6.87 10.11
N HIS A 162 16.64 -6.70 10.41
CA HIS A 162 15.67 -7.78 10.27
C HIS A 162 15.59 -8.27 8.81
N LEU A 163 15.46 -7.37 7.84
CA LEU A 163 15.42 -7.73 6.42
C LEU A 163 16.68 -8.48 5.96
N ALA A 164 17.85 -8.14 6.53
CA ALA A 164 19.09 -8.84 6.20
C ALA A 164 19.16 -10.29 6.72
N THR A 165 18.20 -10.71 7.54
CA THR A 165 18.11 -12.10 8.05
C THR A 165 17.15 -12.97 7.24
N LEU A 166 16.39 -12.40 6.32
CA LEU A 166 15.45 -13.07 5.44
C LEU A 166 16.13 -13.54 4.15
#